data_bdbea40aae17dea44723d9eba85e0c2f
#
_entry.id   bdbea40aae17dea44723d9eba85e0c2f
#
_cell.length_a   1.000
_cell.length_b   1.000
_cell.length_c   1.000
_cell.angle_alpha   90.00
_cell.angle_beta   90.00
_cell.angle_gamma   90.00
#
_symmetry.space_group_name_H-M   'P 1'
#
loop_
_entity.id
_entity.type
_entity.pdbx_description
1 polymer ?
#
loop_
_entity_poly.entity_id
_entity_poly.type
_entity_poly.pdbx_seq_one_letter_code
_entity_poly.pdbx_strand_id
1 'polypeptide(L)'
;MTFKELQAAMMTAMKERNRVKKDVIADMVTCAKNMAIEKGCKDNVTDEIVKEAILKSKKRCQEQIDTCPKNRPDLLEAYTICMGYINEFAPKMMSEKEIKTFVEDEIVQMSLGSKGAPFNKGELMKRIMPQLKGKADGKLINKVVEDILKRG
;
A
#
# COMPACT_ATOMS: atom_id res chain seq x y z
N MET A 1 0.08 12.79 -1.09
CA MET A 1 -1.20 13.39 -1.50
C MET A 1 -1.94 13.93 -0.29
N THR A 2 -2.42 15.15 -0.36
CA THR A 2 -3.21 15.76 0.71
C THR A 2 -4.69 15.40 0.58
N PHE A 3 -5.43 15.54 1.67
CA PHE A 3 -6.88 15.32 1.67
C PHE A 3 -7.60 16.27 0.72
N LYS A 4 -7.14 17.52 0.64
CA LYS A 4 -7.69 18.52 -0.28
C LYS A 4 -7.47 18.14 -1.75
N GLU A 5 -6.32 17.59 -2.08
CA GLU A 5 -6.02 17.09 -3.42
C GLU A 5 -6.93 15.92 -3.79
N LEU A 6 -7.19 15.02 -2.86
CA LEU A 6 -8.10 13.89 -3.07
C LEU A 6 -9.52 14.38 -3.32
N GLN A 7 -10.01 15.36 -2.53
CA GLN A 7 -11.31 15.99 -2.74
C GLN A 7 -11.40 16.73 -4.08
N ALA A 8 -10.33 17.43 -4.47
CA ALA A 8 -10.25 18.12 -5.75
C ALA A 8 -10.34 17.13 -6.93
N ALA A 9 -9.66 15.98 -6.81
CA ALA A 9 -9.72 14.91 -7.80
C ALA A 9 -11.15 14.35 -7.93
N MET A 10 -11.87 14.21 -6.81
CA MET A 10 -13.28 13.79 -6.82
C MET A 10 -14.15 14.81 -7.59
N MET A 11 -13.97 16.09 -7.33
CA MET A 11 -14.70 17.15 -8.00
C MET A 11 -14.39 17.18 -9.50
N THR A 12 -13.15 16.97 -9.88
CA THR A 12 -12.75 16.87 -11.28
C THR A 12 -13.46 15.70 -11.98
N ALA A 13 -13.49 14.52 -11.34
CA ALA A 13 -14.18 13.35 -11.87
C ALA A 13 -15.69 13.60 -12.04
N MET A 14 -16.29 14.35 -11.12
CA MET A 14 -17.71 14.78 -11.26
C MET A 14 -17.91 15.68 -12.46
N LYS A 15 -17.02 16.63 -12.69
CA LYS A 15 -17.09 17.55 -13.85
C LYS A 15 -16.92 16.80 -15.17
N GLU A 16 -16.05 15.81 -15.18
CA GLU A 16 -15.79 14.95 -16.33
C GLU A 16 -16.90 13.91 -16.55
N ARG A 17 -17.88 13.84 -15.66
CA ARG A 17 -18.98 12.87 -15.67
C ARG A 17 -18.49 11.41 -15.59
N ASN A 18 -17.31 11.20 -15.04
CA ASN A 18 -16.76 9.87 -14.81
C ASN A 18 -17.26 9.33 -13.46
N ARG A 19 -18.42 8.69 -13.48
CA ARG A 19 -19.06 8.17 -12.26
C ARG A 19 -18.20 7.12 -11.54
N VAL A 20 -17.59 6.22 -12.28
CA VAL A 20 -16.77 5.14 -11.69
C VAL A 20 -15.59 5.73 -10.95
N LYS A 21 -14.85 6.62 -11.57
CA LYS A 21 -13.71 7.31 -10.94
C LYS A 21 -14.15 8.11 -9.71
N LYS A 22 -15.24 8.86 -9.84
CA LYS A 22 -15.82 9.65 -8.75
C LYS A 22 -16.18 8.75 -7.57
N ASP A 23 -16.83 7.61 -7.80
CA ASP A 23 -17.25 6.68 -6.74
C ASP A 23 -16.04 6.04 -6.05
N VAL A 24 -15.02 5.68 -6.79
CA VAL A 24 -13.75 5.16 -6.23
C VAL A 24 -13.09 6.20 -5.31
N ILE A 25 -12.99 7.44 -5.77
CA ILE A 25 -12.38 8.53 -4.98
C ILE A 25 -13.25 8.84 -3.76
N ALA A 26 -14.57 8.88 -3.91
CA ALA A 26 -15.49 9.13 -2.79
C ALA A 26 -15.35 8.07 -1.69
N ASP A 27 -15.16 6.82 -2.08
CA ASP A 27 -14.91 5.73 -1.14
C ASP A 27 -13.61 5.93 -0.35
N MET A 28 -12.55 6.33 -1.04
CA MET A 28 -11.27 6.66 -0.39
C MET A 28 -11.40 7.87 0.54
N VAL A 29 -12.12 8.91 0.15
CA VAL A 29 -12.39 10.09 0.98
C VAL A 29 -13.15 9.68 2.25
N THR A 30 -14.18 8.86 2.10
CA THR A 30 -14.96 8.34 3.24
C THR A 30 -14.10 7.51 4.18
N CYS A 31 -13.26 6.65 3.63
CA CYS A 31 -12.34 5.82 4.40
C CYS A 31 -11.36 6.71 5.20
N ALA A 32 -10.80 7.73 4.58
CA ALA A 32 -9.89 8.68 5.25
C ALA A 32 -10.59 9.43 6.38
N LYS A 33 -11.82 9.90 6.17
CA LYS A 33 -12.61 10.57 7.21
C LYS A 33 -12.89 9.65 8.39
N ASN A 34 -13.29 8.41 8.13
CA ASN A 34 -13.57 7.43 9.18
C ASN A 34 -12.31 7.12 9.99
N MET A 35 -11.18 6.95 9.34
CA MET A 35 -9.90 6.73 10.01
C MET A 35 -9.50 7.93 10.87
N ALA A 36 -9.73 9.15 10.38
CA ALA A 36 -9.47 10.36 11.15
C ALA A 36 -10.35 10.44 12.40
N ILE A 37 -11.61 10.05 12.30
CA ILE A 37 -12.54 9.99 13.45
C ILE A 37 -12.03 8.96 14.47
N GLU A 38 -11.65 7.77 14.04
CA GLU A 38 -11.13 6.71 14.90
C GLU A 38 -9.85 7.13 15.64
N LYS A 39 -8.99 7.91 14.96
CA LYS A 39 -7.75 8.43 15.53
C LYS A 39 -7.93 9.72 16.35
N GLY A 40 -9.16 10.22 16.47
CA GLY A 40 -9.44 11.44 17.23
C GLY A 40 -9.03 12.75 16.56
N CYS A 41 -8.79 12.74 15.26
CA CYS A 41 -8.38 13.92 14.49
C CYS A 41 -9.35 14.24 13.35
N LYS A 42 -10.64 14.19 13.65
CA LYS A 42 -11.74 14.39 12.68
C LYS A 42 -11.56 15.64 11.81
N ASP A 43 -11.12 16.74 12.41
CA ASP A 43 -10.98 18.03 11.72
C ASP A 43 -9.62 18.21 11.03
N ASN A 44 -8.73 17.24 11.17
CA ASN A 44 -7.38 17.29 10.60
C ASN A 44 -6.99 15.95 9.99
N VAL A 45 -7.43 15.71 8.77
CA VAL A 45 -7.08 14.50 8.02
C VAL A 45 -5.66 14.69 7.46
N THR A 46 -4.69 14.03 8.07
CA THR A 46 -3.29 14.13 7.68
C THR A 46 -3.00 13.37 6.39
N ASP A 47 -1.86 13.70 5.76
CA ASP A 47 -1.41 13.00 4.55
C ASP A 47 -1.17 11.51 4.81
N GLU A 48 -0.70 11.16 6.01
CA GLU A 48 -0.52 9.76 6.43
C GLU A 48 -1.84 9.00 6.45
N ILE A 49 -2.90 9.62 7.00
CA ILE A 49 -4.24 9.03 7.02
C ILE A 49 -4.76 8.83 5.60
N VAL A 50 -4.57 9.81 4.72
CA VAL A 50 -4.95 9.70 3.30
C VAL A 50 -4.22 8.53 2.64
N LYS A 51 -2.92 8.41 2.86
CA LYS A 51 -2.10 7.32 2.33
C LYS A 51 -2.58 5.96 2.82
N GLU A 52 -2.83 5.83 4.13
CA GLU A 52 -3.36 4.59 4.72
C GLU A 52 -4.72 4.22 4.14
N ALA A 53 -5.60 5.21 3.97
CA ALA A 53 -6.93 5.01 3.39
C ALA A 53 -6.85 4.52 1.95
N ILE A 54 -5.97 5.08 1.14
CA ILE A 54 -5.74 4.66 -0.25
C ILE A 54 -5.21 3.23 -0.29
N LEU A 55 -4.23 2.89 0.55
CA LEU A 55 -3.67 1.54 0.64
C LEU A 55 -4.70 0.52 1.11
N LYS A 56 -5.55 0.89 2.07
CA LYS A 56 -6.65 0.05 2.55
C LYS A 56 -7.67 -0.22 1.44
N SER A 57 -8.01 0.81 0.67
CA SER A 57 -8.91 0.67 -0.48
C SER A 57 -8.31 -0.22 -1.57
N LYS A 58 -7.02 -0.07 -1.83
CA LYS A 58 -6.28 -0.92 -2.78
C LYS A 58 -6.30 -2.38 -2.35
N LYS A 59 -6.01 -2.64 -1.08
CA LYS A 59 -6.03 -4.01 -0.53
C LYS A 59 -7.42 -4.64 -0.64
N ARG A 60 -8.45 -3.89 -0.26
CA ARG A 60 -9.84 -4.36 -0.36
C ARG A 60 -10.22 -4.68 -1.80
N CYS A 61 -9.86 -3.82 -2.75
CA CYS A 61 -10.13 -4.04 -4.16
C CYS A 61 -9.38 -5.28 -4.68
N GLN A 62 -8.14 -5.48 -4.26
CA GLN A 62 -7.36 -6.68 -4.62
C GLN A 62 -8.01 -7.95 -4.08
N GLU A 63 -8.50 -7.94 -2.85
CA GLU A 63 -9.23 -9.05 -2.27
C GLU A 63 -10.51 -9.37 -3.06
N GLN A 64 -11.23 -8.33 -3.50
CA GLN A 64 -12.40 -8.49 -4.37
C GLN A 64 -12.05 -9.14 -5.70
N ILE A 65 -10.93 -8.76 -6.31
CA ILE A 65 -10.43 -9.38 -7.55
C ILE A 65 -10.08 -10.84 -7.32
N ASP A 66 -9.34 -11.14 -6.24
CA ASP A 66 -8.86 -12.48 -5.92
C ASP A 66 -10.00 -13.45 -5.59
N THR A 67 -11.08 -12.96 -4.99
CA THR A 67 -12.24 -13.75 -4.58
C THR A 67 -13.40 -13.67 -5.58
N CYS A 68 -13.22 -12.98 -6.71
CA CYS A 68 -14.26 -12.83 -7.72
C CYS A 68 -14.62 -14.20 -8.33
N PRO A 69 -15.92 -14.53 -8.41
CA PRO A 69 -16.35 -15.78 -9.05
C PRO A 69 -15.92 -15.83 -10.52
N LYS A 70 -15.44 -16.99 -10.96
CA LYS A 70 -15.00 -17.20 -12.35
C LYS A 70 -16.12 -17.03 -13.38
N ASN A 71 -17.37 -17.23 -12.98
CA ASN A 71 -18.55 -17.07 -13.84
C ASN A 71 -19.07 -15.62 -13.90
N ARG A 72 -18.37 -14.66 -13.30
CA ARG A 72 -18.76 -13.25 -13.27
C ARG A 72 -17.62 -12.37 -13.81
N PRO A 73 -17.32 -12.47 -15.13
CA PRO A 73 -16.28 -11.64 -15.75
C PRO A 73 -16.62 -10.14 -15.73
N ASP A 74 -17.91 -9.79 -15.68
CA ASP A 74 -18.41 -8.42 -15.54
C ASP A 74 -17.94 -7.77 -14.23
N LEU A 75 -17.99 -8.50 -13.10
CA LEU A 75 -17.51 -8.03 -11.81
C LEU A 75 -16.00 -7.89 -11.80
N LEU A 76 -15.29 -8.85 -12.38
CA LEU A 76 -13.83 -8.82 -12.47
C LEU A 76 -13.36 -7.59 -13.26
N GLU A 77 -14.01 -7.30 -14.39
CA GLU A 77 -13.71 -6.11 -15.18
C GLU A 77 -13.93 -4.82 -14.38
N ALA A 78 -15.08 -4.72 -13.69
CA ALA A 78 -15.40 -3.56 -12.86
C ALA A 78 -14.36 -3.36 -11.76
N TYR A 79 -13.97 -4.40 -11.05
CA TYR A 79 -12.96 -4.33 -10.00
C TYR A 79 -11.58 -3.95 -10.55
N THR A 80 -11.22 -4.46 -11.73
CA THR A 80 -9.96 -4.14 -12.40
C THR A 80 -9.90 -2.66 -12.78
N ILE A 81 -11.00 -2.10 -13.28
CA ILE A 81 -11.12 -0.67 -13.59
C ILE A 81 -10.96 0.17 -12.32
N CYS A 82 -11.64 -0.21 -11.24
CA CYS A 82 -11.52 0.46 -9.94
C CYS A 82 -10.07 0.42 -9.42
N MET A 83 -9.41 -0.72 -9.54
CA MET A 83 -7.99 -0.85 -9.15
C MET A 83 -7.09 0.10 -9.96
N GLY A 84 -7.34 0.25 -11.25
CA GLY A 84 -6.62 1.20 -12.10
C GLY A 84 -6.73 2.63 -11.58
N TYR A 85 -7.92 3.07 -11.20
CA TYR A 85 -8.13 4.40 -10.63
C TYR A 85 -7.47 4.55 -9.25
N ILE A 86 -7.56 3.53 -8.40
CA ILE A 86 -6.90 3.55 -7.08
C ILE A 86 -5.38 3.68 -7.25
N ASN A 87 -4.79 2.98 -8.21
CA ASN A 87 -3.36 3.02 -8.48
C ASN A 87 -2.85 4.40 -8.93
N GLU A 88 -3.71 5.23 -9.53
CA GLU A 88 -3.36 6.61 -9.88
C GLU A 88 -3.04 7.45 -8.63
N PHE A 89 -3.68 7.14 -7.51
CA PHE A 89 -3.53 7.86 -6.24
C PHE A 89 -2.61 7.14 -5.26
N ALA A 90 -2.44 5.83 -5.40
CA ALA A 90 -1.61 5.05 -4.50
C ALA A 90 -0.14 5.46 -4.59
N PRO A 91 0.59 5.54 -3.47
CA PRO A 91 2.01 5.79 -3.52
C PRO A 91 2.69 4.68 -4.29
N LYS A 92 3.75 5.02 -5.01
CA LYS A 92 4.53 4.04 -5.76
C LYS A 92 5.14 3.04 -4.78
N MET A 93 4.72 1.79 -4.87
CA MET A 93 5.23 0.73 -4.02
C MET A 93 6.53 0.16 -4.60
N MET A 94 7.42 -0.27 -3.73
CA MET A 94 8.67 -0.91 -4.14
C MET A 94 8.38 -2.26 -4.81
N SER A 95 9.07 -2.53 -5.91
CA SER A 95 9.02 -3.83 -6.57
C SER A 95 9.80 -4.87 -5.75
N GLU A 96 9.55 -6.16 -6.03
CA GLU A 96 10.29 -7.26 -5.40
C GLU A 96 11.82 -7.07 -5.51
N LYS A 97 12.28 -6.64 -6.68
CA LYS A 97 13.68 -6.38 -6.96
C LYS A 97 14.26 -5.24 -6.11
N GLU A 98 13.51 -4.15 -5.97
CA GLU A 98 13.89 -3.02 -5.13
C GLU A 98 13.95 -3.40 -3.65
N ILE A 99 12.97 -4.17 -3.18
CA ILE A 99 12.93 -4.69 -1.80
C ILE A 99 14.15 -5.58 -1.56
N LYS A 100 14.45 -6.47 -2.48
CA LYS A 100 15.61 -7.38 -2.40
C LYS A 100 16.91 -6.60 -2.25
N THR A 101 17.13 -5.60 -3.09
CA THR A 101 18.33 -4.74 -3.03
C THR A 101 18.41 -4.03 -1.68
N PHE A 102 17.31 -3.46 -1.21
CA PHE A 102 17.26 -2.80 0.08
C PHE A 102 17.60 -3.74 1.24
N VAL A 103 17.01 -4.95 1.26
CA VAL A 103 17.25 -5.94 2.31
C VAL A 103 18.71 -6.41 2.28
N GLU A 104 19.27 -6.67 1.11
CA GLU A 104 20.68 -7.06 0.96
C GLU A 104 21.63 -6.00 1.50
N ASP A 105 21.37 -4.72 1.21
CA ASP A 105 22.16 -3.59 1.75
C ASP A 105 22.09 -3.53 3.29
N GLU A 106 20.90 -3.73 3.86
CA GLU A 106 20.72 -3.76 5.31
C GLU A 106 21.46 -4.93 5.96
N ILE A 107 21.47 -6.09 5.31
CA ILE A 107 22.21 -7.26 5.77
C ILE A 107 23.72 -6.95 5.80
N VAL A 108 24.24 -6.33 4.76
CA VAL A 108 25.66 -5.92 4.69
C VAL A 108 26.00 -4.97 5.84
N GLN A 109 25.15 -3.98 6.10
CA GLN A 109 25.37 -3.03 7.21
C GLN A 109 25.32 -3.72 8.57
N MET A 110 24.41 -4.66 8.77
CA MET A 110 24.33 -5.44 10.01
C MET A 110 25.57 -6.31 10.21
N SER A 111 26.07 -6.93 9.14
CA SER A 111 27.27 -7.75 9.17
C SER A 111 28.52 -6.95 9.51
N LEU A 112 28.63 -5.73 8.99
CA LEU A 112 29.75 -4.81 9.28
C LEU A 112 29.74 -4.36 10.75
N GLY A 113 28.55 -4.20 11.33
CA GLY A 113 28.41 -3.77 12.74
C GLY A 113 28.58 -4.89 13.76
N SER A 114 28.43 -6.14 13.38
CA SER A 114 28.29 -7.29 14.30
C SER A 114 29.45 -8.29 14.29
N LYS A 115 30.54 -8.00 13.64
CA LYS A 115 31.75 -8.85 13.56
C LYS A 115 31.47 -10.38 13.56
N GLY A 116 30.68 -10.84 12.62
CA GLY A 116 30.42 -12.28 12.45
C GLY A 116 29.33 -12.88 13.32
N ALA A 117 28.61 -12.11 14.11
CA ALA A 117 27.44 -12.62 14.84
C ALA A 117 26.31 -12.94 13.84
N PRO A 118 25.71 -14.15 13.92
CA PRO A 118 24.62 -14.49 13.05
C PRO A 118 23.40 -13.59 13.33
N PHE A 119 22.84 -13.00 12.29
CA PHE A 119 21.56 -12.28 12.41
C PHE A 119 20.41 -13.27 12.19
N ASN A 120 19.29 -13.03 12.84
CA ASN A 120 18.08 -13.81 12.62
C ASN A 120 17.03 -13.00 11.89
N LYS A 121 15.99 -13.69 11.37
CA LYS A 121 14.90 -13.08 10.65
C LYS A 121 14.21 -11.98 11.48
N GLY A 122 14.02 -12.21 12.79
CA GLY A 122 13.35 -11.27 13.68
C GLY A 122 14.10 -9.95 13.81
N GLU A 123 15.41 -9.98 13.96
CA GLU A 123 16.25 -8.76 14.04
C GLU A 123 16.22 -8.00 12.72
N LEU A 124 16.36 -8.70 11.60
CA LEU A 124 16.30 -8.10 10.27
C LEU A 124 14.95 -7.43 10.04
N MET A 125 13.85 -8.12 10.38
CA MET A 125 12.50 -7.58 10.24
C MET A 125 12.29 -6.33 11.10
N LYS A 126 12.77 -6.32 12.34
CA LYS A 126 12.69 -5.14 13.21
C LYS A 126 13.42 -3.94 12.64
N ARG A 127 14.50 -4.19 11.90
CA ARG A 127 15.29 -3.13 11.28
C ARG A 127 14.65 -2.58 10.01
N ILE A 128 14.11 -3.45 9.16
CA ILE A 128 13.58 -3.05 7.85
C ILE A 128 12.13 -2.61 7.86
N MET A 129 11.29 -3.20 8.72
CA MET A 129 9.85 -2.90 8.74
C MET A 129 9.51 -1.42 8.96
N PRO A 130 10.13 -0.71 9.94
CA PRO A 130 9.86 0.71 10.11
C PRO A 130 10.23 1.56 8.89
N GLN A 131 11.27 1.16 8.16
CA GLN A 131 11.74 1.87 6.98
C GLN A 131 10.86 1.59 5.75
N LEU A 132 10.34 0.37 5.64
CA LEU A 132 9.52 -0.07 4.50
C LEU A 132 8.02 0.07 4.72
N LYS A 133 7.59 0.39 5.94
CA LYS A 133 6.18 0.58 6.26
C LYS A 133 5.57 1.65 5.36
N GLY A 134 4.51 1.29 4.63
CA GLY A 134 3.85 2.17 3.68
C GLY A 134 4.59 2.35 2.36
N LYS A 135 5.76 1.76 2.17
CA LYS A 135 6.54 1.81 0.91
C LYS A 135 6.55 0.48 0.18
N ALA A 136 6.30 -0.62 0.89
CA ALA A 136 6.26 -1.95 0.31
C ALA A 136 5.18 -2.82 0.98
N ASP A 137 4.70 -3.85 0.27
CA ASP A 137 3.73 -4.80 0.80
C ASP A 137 4.41 -5.73 1.81
N GLY A 138 3.82 -5.88 3.00
CA GLY A 138 4.35 -6.75 4.05
C GLY A 138 4.51 -8.21 3.64
N LYS A 139 3.60 -8.74 2.83
CA LYS A 139 3.69 -10.11 2.30
C LYS A 139 4.89 -10.26 1.36
N LEU A 140 5.12 -9.28 0.52
CA LEU A 140 6.24 -9.26 -0.41
C LEU A 140 7.58 -9.12 0.33
N ILE A 141 7.62 -8.29 1.35
CA ILE A 141 8.80 -8.14 2.23
C ILE A 141 9.15 -9.49 2.87
N ASN A 142 8.17 -10.17 3.46
CA ASN A 142 8.35 -11.50 4.06
C ASN A 142 8.91 -12.50 3.05
N LYS A 143 8.32 -12.57 1.86
CA LYS A 143 8.76 -13.46 0.79
C LYS A 143 10.22 -13.22 0.42
N VAL A 144 10.59 -11.97 0.20
CA VAL A 144 11.96 -11.58 -0.17
C VAL A 144 12.94 -11.94 0.94
N VAL A 145 12.61 -11.65 2.20
CA VAL A 145 13.46 -11.96 3.34
C VAL A 145 13.66 -13.48 3.47
N GLU A 146 12.59 -14.25 3.35
CA GLU A 146 12.67 -15.72 3.40
C GLU A 146 13.54 -16.29 2.28
N ASP A 147 13.39 -15.78 1.06
CA ASP A 147 14.19 -16.21 -0.08
C ASP A 147 15.66 -15.92 0.10
N ILE A 148 16.01 -14.74 0.63
CA ILE A 148 17.38 -14.36 0.91
C ILE A 148 17.99 -15.24 2.00
N LEU A 149 17.27 -15.49 3.08
CA LEU A 149 17.73 -16.33 4.19
C LEU A 149 17.91 -17.81 3.79
N LYS A 150 17.10 -18.30 2.87
CA LYS A 150 17.24 -19.66 2.34
C LYS A 150 18.49 -19.84 1.47
N ARG A 151 18.95 -18.77 0.83
CA ARG A 151 20.14 -18.77 -0.03
C ARG A 151 21.45 -18.60 0.75
N GLY A 152 21.32 -18.05 1.95
CA GLY A 152 22.46 -17.87 2.84
C GLY A 152 22.58 -19.01 3.82
#